data_910f94c2a8bc2b1c546bde13d9fb31e0
#
_entry.id   910f94c2a8bc2b1c546bde13d9fb31e0
#
_cell.length_a   1.000
_cell.length_b   1.000
_cell.length_c   1.000
_cell.angle_alpha   90.00
_cell.angle_beta   90.00
_cell.angle_gamma   90.00
#
_symmetry.space_group_name_H-M   'P 1'
#
loop_
_entity.id
_entity.type
_entity.pdbx_description
1 polymer ?
#
loop_
_entity_poly.entity_id
_entity_poly.type
_entity_poly.pdbx_seq_one_letter_code
_entity_poly.pdbx_strand_id
1 'polypeptide(L)'
;MFEEYDFEWFFTDGQNYPNEPDKFMFNHVFVAIKEGINSHHFEMLDPVLKKLGAYRIFRVKANLTLKTKEYESSGFHVDGFDNSLTSIYYINTCNGYTEFKTGEKVKSVSNRMLIFNSELEHQGVSSTDELRRVLINFNYNEE
;
A
#
# COMPACT_ATOMS: atom_id res chain seq x y z
N MET A 1 3.59 -15.06 7.12
CA MET A 1 3.89 -13.77 7.79
C MET A 1 2.61 -12.96 8.00
N PHE A 2 1.96 -12.45 6.95
CA PHE A 2 0.77 -11.62 7.09
C PHE A 2 -0.54 -12.40 7.34
N GLU A 3 -0.45 -13.71 7.47
CA GLU A 3 -1.56 -14.61 7.74
C GLU A 3 -1.48 -15.23 9.14
N GLU A 4 -0.50 -14.81 9.94
CA GLU A 4 -0.37 -15.24 11.31
C GLU A 4 -1.47 -14.62 12.18
N TYR A 5 -1.91 -15.36 13.18
CA TYR A 5 -3.06 -14.97 14.03
C TYR A 5 -2.83 -13.70 14.85
N ASP A 6 -1.59 -13.29 15.03
CA ASP A 6 -1.23 -12.11 15.83
C ASP A 6 -1.04 -10.83 15.00
N PHE A 7 -1.21 -10.89 13.66
CA PHE A 7 -1.10 -9.71 12.80
C PHE A 7 -2.47 -9.04 12.69
N GLU A 8 -2.60 -7.84 13.26
CA GLU A 8 -3.86 -7.13 13.33
C GLU A 8 -4.17 -6.35 12.06
N TRP A 9 -5.39 -6.52 11.59
CA TRP A 9 -5.96 -5.72 10.51
C TRP A 9 -7.09 -4.86 11.06
N PHE A 10 -7.10 -3.58 10.69
CA PHE A 10 -8.08 -2.61 11.15
C PHE A 10 -8.97 -2.18 9.99
N PHE A 11 -10.28 -2.15 10.23
CA PHE A 11 -11.25 -1.71 9.23
C PHE A 11 -11.18 -0.19 9.03
N THR A 12 -11.25 0.26 7.76
CA THR A 12 -11.35 1.66 7.36
C THR A 12 -12.45 1.82 6.33
N ASP A 13 -13.36 2.76 6.53
CA ASP A 13 -14.52 2.99 5.66
C ASP A 13 -14.23 3.94 4.48
N GLY A 14 -13.01 3.99 4.01
CA GLY A 14 -12.58 4.74 2.84
C GLY A 14 -11.15 4.39 2.48
N GLN A 15 -10.82 4.35 1.21
CA GLN A 15 -9.46 4.01 0.77
C GLN A 15 -8.56 5.24 0.69
N ASN A 16 -9.02 6.30 0.03
CA ASN A 16 -8.27 7.55 -0.12
C ASN A 16 -8.84 8.67 0.76
N TYR A 17 -10.13 8.65 0.97
CA TYR A 17 -10.86 9.67 1.72
C TYR A 17 -11.75 9.00 2.76
N PRO A 18 -11.98 9.64 3.92
CA PRO A 18 -12.91 9.11 4.92
C PRO A 18 -14.35 9.12 4.40
N ASN A 19 -15.19 8.27 4.97
CA ASN A 19 -16.63 8.20 4.66
C ASN A 19 -16.95 7.79 3.21
N GLU A 20 -16.16 6.88 2.64
CA GLU A 20 -16.46 6.19 1.38
C GLU A 20 -16.79 4.72 1.65
N PRO A 21 -17.97 4.40 2.21
CA PRO A 21 -18.28 3.04 2.70
C PRO A 21 -18.23 1.97 1.61
N ASP A 22 -18.49 2.34 0.36
CA ASP A 22 -18.38 1.41 -0.77
C ASP A 22 -16.92 1.11 -1.15
N LYS A 23 -15.99 1.85 -0.59
CA LYS A 23 -14.55 1.70 -0.81
C LYS A 23 -13.81 1.38 0.48
N PHE A 24 -14.39 0.54 1.31
CA PHE A 24 -13.72 0.12 2.55
C PHE A 24 -12.47 -0.70 2.27
N MET A 25 -11.58 -0.75 3.25
CA MET A 25 -10.38 -1.59 3.22
C MET A 25 -9.97 -1.96 4.64
N PHE A 26 -9.03 -2.87 4.74
CA PHE A 26 -8.34 -3.14 6.00
C PHE A 26 -6.91 -2.63 5.89
N ASN A 27 -6.37 -2.12 6.98
CA ASN A 27 -5.00 -1.63 7.00
C ASN A 27 -4.29 -1.96 8.30
N HIS A 28 -2.97 -1.88 8.26
CA HIS A 28 -2.10 -1.95 9.43
C HIS A 28 -1.02 -0.90 9.25
N VAL A 29 -0.95 0.06 10.17
CA VAL A 29 0.01 1.16 10.12
C VAL A 29 1.26 0.79 10.91
N PHE A 30 2.37 0.57 10.21
CA PHE A 30 3.67 0.31 10.84
C PHE A 30 4.34 1.60 11.31
N VAL A 31 4.30 2.63 10.47
CA VAL A 31 4.83 3.95 10.78
C VAL A 31 3.77 4.99 10.44
N ALA A 32 3.38 5.75 11.45
CA ALA A 32 2.39 6.82 11.30
C ALA A 32 3.07 8.16 11.06
N ILE A 33 2.43 9.00 10.27
CA ILE A 33 2.88 10.38 10.04
C ILE A 33 2.90 11.11 11.38
N LYS A 34 4.03 11.73 11.72
CA LYS A 34 4.27 12.49 12.96
C LYS A 34 4.49 11.65 14.23
N GLU A 35 3.80 10.51 14.39
CA GLU A 35 3.94 9.67 15.58
C GLU A 35 5.13 8.71 15.50
N GLY A 36 5.60 8.39 14.29
CA GLY A 36 6.71 7.45 14.09
C GLY A 36 6.27 5.99 14.15
N ILE A 37 7.13 5.12 14.71
CA ILE A 37 6.86 3.68 14.78
C ILE A 37 5.60 3.43 15.61
N ASN A 38 4.61 2.77 14.99
CA ASN A 38 3.30 2.53 15.57
C ASN A 38 3.01 1.04 15.84
N SER A 39 3.77 0.16 15.23
CA SER A 39 3.51 -1.29 15.26
C SER A 39 4.66 -2.04 15.89
N HIS A 40 4.35 -3.01 16.76
CA HIS A 40 5.34 -3.95 17.29
C HIS A 40 5.86 -4.93 16.23
N HIS A 41 5.24 -4.98 15.06
CA HIS A 41 5.71 -5.76 13.91
C HIS A 41 6.69 -4.99 13.01
N PHE A 42 7.08 -3.78 13.37
CA PHE A 42 7.93 -2.92 12.54
C PHE A 42 9.23 -3.60 12.11
N GLU A 43 9.86 -4.35 13.00
CA GLU A 43 11.15 -5.01 12.73
C GLU A 43 11.09 -6.00 11.56
N MET A 44 9.93 -6.55 11.25
CA MET A 44 9.79 -7.47 10.11
C MET A 44 10.05 -6.77 8.76
N LEU A 45 9.96 -5.43 8.72
CA LEU A 45 10.21 -4.64 7.52
C LEU A 45 11.69 -4.37 7.24
N ASP A 46 12.56 -4.68 8.19
CA ASP A 46 13.98 -4.32 8.15
C ASP A 46 14.68 -4.74 6.84
N PRO A 47 14.52 -5.98 6.34
CA PRO A 47 15.15 -6.37 5.09
C PRO A 47 14.68 -5.56 3.88
N VAL A 48 13.40 -5.20 3.85
CA VAL A 48 12.81 -4.42 2.76
C VAL A 48 13.29 -2.97 2.82
N LEU A 49 13.27 -2.37 4.00
CA LEU A 49 13.73 -0.99 4.20
C LEU A 49 15.21 -0.82 3.84
N LYS A 50 16.04 -1.78 4.22
CA LYS A 50 17.47 -1.80 3.85
C LYS A 50 17.65 -1.88 2.34
N LYS A 51 16.90 -2.75 1.68
CA LYS A 51 16.99 -2.92 0.23
C LYS A 51 16.49 -1.69 -0.53
N LEU A 52 15.51 -0.96 0.00
CA LEU A 52 15.03 0.29 -0.55
C LEU A 52 16.01 1.45 -0.34
N GLY A 53 16.96 1.34 0.59
CA GLY A 53 17.80 2.44 1.01
C GLY A 53 17.00 3.54 1.71
N ALA A 54 15.92 3.17 2.39
CA ALA A 54 15.05 4.13 3.07
C ALA A 54 15.79 4.76 4.25
N TYR A 55 16.02 6.05 4.17
CA TYR A 55 16.74 6.82 5.20
C TYR A 55 15.76 7.55 6.12
N ARG A 56 14.85 8.32 5.55
CA ARG A 56 13.81 9.02 6.30
C ARG A 56 12.45 8.46 5.92
N ILE A 57 11.79 7.84 6.88
CA ILE A 57 10.51 7.17 6.66
C ILE A 57 9.39 8.06 7.16
N PHE A 58 8.43 8.38 6.28
CA PHE A 58 7.27 9.21 6.62
C PHE A 58 6.08 8.34 7.05
N ARG A 59 5.81 7.29 6.29
CA ARG A 59 4.68 6.39 6.54
C ARG A 59 4.97 5.01 5.97
N VAL A 60 4.57 3.98 6.69
CA VAL A 60 4.51 2.61 6.15
C VAL A 60 3.16 2.01 6.55
N LYS A 61 2.40 1.57 5.56
CA LYS A 61 1.07 1.04 5.77
C LYS A 61 0.81 -0.18 4.89
N ALA A 62 0.41 -1.28 5.52
CA ALA A 62 -0.11 -2.44 4.80
C ALA A 62 -1.60 -2.21 4.49
N ASN A 63 -2.01 -2.56 3.29
CA ASN A 63 -3.39 -2.46 2.82
C ASN A 63 -3.88 -3.81 2.35
N LEU A 64 -5.10 -4.16 2.74
CA LEU A 64 -5.81 -5.35 2.29
C LEU A 64 -7.18 -4.94 1.75
N THR A 65 -7.42 -5.25 0.48
CA THR A 65 -8.72 -5.06 -0.15
C THR A 65 -9.30 -6.41 -0.57
N LEU A 66 -10.62 -6.54 -0.51
CA LEU A 66 -11.30 -7.78 -0.83
C LEU A 66 -11.63 -7.87 -2.32
N LYS A 67 -11.86 -9.09 -2.76
CA LYS A 67 -12.31 -9.41 -4.11
C LYS A 67 -13.60 -8.67 -4.43
N THR A 68 -13.67 -8.12 -5.63
CA THR A 68 -14.88 -7.50 -6.18
C THR A 68 -15.34 -8.28 -7.41
N LYS A 69 -16.61 -8.13 -7.77
CA LYS A 69 -17.18 -8.83 -8.93
C LYS A 69 -16.56 -8.32 -10.24
N GLU A 70 -16.35 -7.01 -10.32
CA GLU A 70 -15.72 -6.32 -11.43
C GLU A 70 -14.60 -5.44 -10.90
N TYR A 71 -13.68 -4.99 -11.76
CA TYR A 71 -12.61 -4.08 -11.35
C TYR A 71 -13.19 -2.80 -10.77
N GLU A 72 -12.76 -2.45 -9.57
CA GLU A 72 -13.12 -1.21 -8.89
C GLU A 72 -11.85 -0.44 -8.54
N SER A 73 -11.81 0.83 -8.93
CA SER A 73 -10.67 1.69 -8.64
C SER A 73 -10.89 2.50 -7.36
N SER A 74 -9.79 2.74 -6.64
CA SER A 74 -9.81 3.56 -5.43
C SER A 74 -9.95 5.07 -5.70
N GLY A 75 -9.68 5.50 -6.92
CA GLY A 75 -9.60 6.90 -7.31
C GLY A 75 -8.16 7.41 -7.39
N PHE A 76 -7.88 8.22 -8.40
CA PHE A 76 -6.55 8.80 -8.57
C PHE A 76 -6.23 9.78 -7.45
N HIS A 77 -5.02 9.67 -6.91
CA HIS A 77 -4.53 10.51 -5.82
C HIS A 77 -3.01 10.57 -5.85
N VAL A 78 -2.45 11.51 -5.11
CA VAL A 78 -1.03 11.56 -4.76
C VAL A 78 -0.89 11.26 -3.26
N ASP A 79 0.28 10.81 -2.84
CA ASP A 79 0.48 10.45 -1.43
C ASP A 79 0.73 11.65 -0.51
N GLY A 80 0.93 12.84 -1.08
CA GLY A 80 1.02 14.09 -0.32
C GLY A 80 2.36 14.33 0.38
N PHE A 81 3.41 13.62 -0.01
CA PHE A 81 4.77 13.80 0.50
C PHE A 81 5.66 14.38 -0.60
N ASP A 82 5.91 15.68 -0.55
CA ASP A 82 6.74 16.36 -1.54
C ASP A 82 8.20 15.89 -1.49
N ASN A 83 8.83 15.80 -2.66
CA ASN A 83 10.23 15.38 -2.81
C ASN A 83 10.54 14.03 -2.14
N SER A 84 9.62 13.08 -2.26
CA SER A 84 9.77 11.76 -1.67
C SER A 84 9.47 10.65 -2.67
N LEU A 85 9.77 9.41 -2.27
CA LEU A 85 9.45 8.23 -3.04
C LEU A 85 8.27 7.48 -2.41
N THR A 86 7.47 6.89 -3.27
CA THR A 86 6.48 5.89 -2.90
C THR A 86 6.97 4.54 -3.43
N SER A 87 6.96 3.53 -2.58
CA SER A 87 7.22 2.15 -2.99
C SER A 87 6.05 1.28 -2.57
N ILE A 88 5.60 0.44 -3.50
CA ILE A 88 4.53 -0.52 -3.25
C ILE A 88 5.11 -1.92 -3.37
N TYR A 89 5.07 -2.65 -2.27
CA TYR A 89 5.50 -4.04 -2.20
C TYR A 89 4.28 -4.94 -2.22
N TYR A 90 4.13 -5.70 -3.31
CA TYR A 90 2.99 -6.61 -3.47
C TYR A 90 3.25 -7.92 -2.73
N ILE A 91 2.35 -8.28 -1.84
CA ILE A 91 2.48 -9.47 -0.99
C ILE A 91 1.97 -10.72 -1.70
N ASN A 92 0.87 -10.60 -2.47
CA ASN A 92 0.30 -11.72 -3.18
C ASN A 92 0.05 -11.39 -4.66
N THR A 93 -0.06 -12.44 -5.46
CA THR A 93 -0.36 -12.34 -6.89
C THR A 93 -1.86 -12.36 -7.10
N CYS A 94 -2.36 -11.38 -7.85
CA CYS A 94 -3.75 -11.33 -8.29
C CYS A 94 -3.85 -10.48 -9.56
N ASN A 95 -5.03 -10.42 -10.16
CA ASN A 95 -5.25 -9.59 -11.35
C ASN A 95 -5.48 -8.09 -11.04
N GLY A 96 -5.57 -7.72 -9.76
CA GLY A 96 -5.57 -6.32 -9.35
C GLY A 96 -4.24 -5.65 -9.70
N TYR A 97 -4.23 -4.35 -9.79
CA TYR A 97 -3.07 -3.58 -10.25
C TYR A 97 -3.05 -2.16 -9.68
N THR A 98 -1.91 -1.52 -9.85
CA THR A 98 -1.74 -0.08 -9.65
C THR A 98 -1.74 0.59 -11.02
N GLU A 99 -2.53 1.65 -11.16
CA GLU A 99 -2.64 2.39 -12.41
C GLU A 99 -2.21 3.84 -12.20
N PHE A 100 -1.36 4.33 -13.09
CA PHE A 100 -0.96 5.73 -13.12
C PHE A 100 -1.88 6.55 -14.01
N LYS A 101 -2.04 7.83 -13.71
CA LYS A 101 -2.84 8.76 -14.50
C LYS A 101 -2.42 8.82 -15.97
N THR A 102 -1.14 8.54 -16.24
CA THR A 102 -0.56 8.44 -17.58
C THR A 102 -0.98 7.18 -18.35
N GLY A 103 -1.67 6.23 -17.70
CA GLY A 103 -2.21 5.01 -18.32
C GLY A 103 -1.42 3.73 -18.05
N GLU A 104 -0.22 3.82 -17.49
CA GLU A 104 0.59 2.66 -17.16
C GLU A 104 -0.03 1.84 -16.03
N LYS A 105 0.04 0.51 -16.15
CA LYS A 105 -0.53 -0.42 -15.16
C LYS A 105 0.55 -1.39 -14.71
N VAL A 106 0.62 -1.58 -13.40
CA VAL A 106 1.55 -2.55 -12.79
C VAL A 106 0.74 -3.57 -12.01
N LYS A 107 0.77 -4.82 -12.45
CA LYS A 107 0.03 -5.92 -11.82
C LYS A 107 0.58 -6.28 -10.47
N SER A 108 -0.29 -6.67 -9.57
CA SER A 108 0.07 -7.23 -8.27
C SER A 108 0.67 -8.62 -8.47
N VAL A 109 1.98 -8.71 -8.29
CA VAL A 109 2.74 -9.98 -8.37
C VAL A 109 3.52 -10.12 -7.07
N SER A 110 3.36 -11.25 -6.39
CA SER A 110 4.07 -11.51 -5.13
C SER A 110 5.56 -11.21 -5.24
N ASN A 111 6.08 -10.50 -4.25
CA ASN A 111 7.48 -10.09 -4.14
C ASN A 111 7.94 -9.06 -5.19
N ARG A 112 7.03 -8.42 -5.89
CA ARG A 112 7.34 -7.29 -6.79
C ARG A 112 7.36 -6.00 -6.00
N MET A 113 8.36 -5.15 -6.29
CA MET A 113 8.46 -3.79 -5.75
C MET A 113 8.29 -2.78 -6.88
N LEU A 114 7.36 -1.86 -6.72
CA LEU A 114 7.15 -0.72 -7.61
C LEU A 114 7.63 0.54 -6.90
N ILE A 115 8.52 1.31 -7.52
CA ILE A 115 9.09 2.53 -6.93
C ILE A 115 8.81 3.71 -7.87
N PHE A 116 8.26 4.79 -7.34
CA PHE A 116 7.95 5.98 -8.12
C PHE A 116 7.95 7.24 -7.25
N ASN A 117 7.97 8.40 -7.89
CA ASN A 117 7.89 9.69 -7.22
C ASN A 117 6.50 9.86 -6.59
N SER A 118 6.44 10.25 -5.32
CA SER A 118 5.19 10.40 -4.55
C SER A 118 4.22 11.44 -5.14
N GLU A 119 4.68 12.30 -6.02
CA GLU A 119 3.85 13.32 -6.69
C GLU A 119 3.11 12.79 -7.92
N LEU A 120 3.38 11.54 -8.35
CA LEU A 120 2.66 10.92 -9.46
C LEU A 120 1.26 10.46 -9.04
N GLU A 121 0.27 10.91 -9.79
CA GLU A 121 -1.12 10.46 -9.57
C GLU A 121 -1.27 8.99 -9.94
N HIS A 122 -1.81 8.22 -9.02
CA HIS A 122 -2.01 6.79 -9.17
C HIS A 122 -3.26 6.32 -8.41
N GLN A 123 -3.71 5.13 -8.74
CA GLN A 123 -4.83 4.47 -8.05
C GLN A 123 -4.61 2.97 -7.93
N GLY A 124 -5.20 2.38 -6.90
CA GLY A 124 -5.30 0.92 -6.78
C GLY A 124 -6.55 0.42 -7.48
N VAL A 125 -6.47 -0.74 -8.11
CA VAL A 125 -7.61 -1.43 -8.72
C VAL A 125 -7.75 -2.82 -8.10
N SER A 126 -8.97 -3.17 -7.72
CA SER A 126 -9.30 -4.37 -6.98
C SER A 126 -8.98 -5.66 -7.74
N SER A 127 -8.86 -6.74 -6.98
CA SER A 127 -8.79 -8.10 -7.52
C SER A 127 -10.18 -8.62 -7.86
N THR A 128 -10.31 -9.32 -8.98
CA THR A 128 -11.53 -10.07 -9.34
C THR A 128 -11.32 -11.57 -9.35
N ASP A 129 -10.09 -12.05 -9.21
CA ASP A 129 -9.75 -13.48 -9.24
C ASP A 129 -9.37 -14.04 -7.86
N GLU A 130 -8.64 -13.29 -7.04
CA GLU A 130 -8.21 -13.70 -5.71
C GLU A 130 -9.05 -13.04 -4.61
N LEU A 131 -9.25 -13.75 -3.50
CA LEU A 131 -10.08 -13.28 -2.39
C LEU A 131 -9.63 -11.93 -1.84
N ARG A 132 -8.32 -11.69 -1.83
CA ARG A 132 -7.73 -10.47 -1.30
C ARG A 132 -6.56 -9.97 -2.15
N ARG A 133 -6.33 -8.69 -2.08
CA ARG A 133 -5.14 -8.02 -2.62
C ARG A 133 -4.44 -7.34 -1.45
N VAL A 134 -3.20 -7.76 -1.19
CA VAL A 134 -2.41 -7.27 -0.06
C VAL A 134 -1.13 -6.63 -0.58
N LEU A 135 -0.84 -5.44 -0.07
CA LEU A 135 0.39 -4.72 -0.39
C LEU A 135 0.85 -3.89 0.80
N ILE A 136 2.12 -3.50 0.79
CA ILE A 136 2.67 -2.54 1.75
C ILE A 136 3.12 -1.30 1.00
N ASN A 137 2.67 -0.15 1.47
CA ASN A 137 2.96 1.15 0.91
C ASN A 137 3.99 1.87 1.77
N PHE A 138 5.11 2.27 1.18
CA PHE A 138 6.21 2.97 1.84
C PHE A 138 6.32 4.38 1.26
N ASN A 139 6.35 5.39 2.15
CA ASN A 139 6.65 6.77 1.78
C ASN A 139 7.90 7.21 2.54
N TYR A 140 8.96 7.56 1.81
CA TYR A 140 10.29 7.77 2.38
C TYR A 140 11.18 8.61 1.48
N ASN A 141 12.30 9.06 2.03
CA ASN A 141 13.44 9.56 1.26
C ASN A 141 14.58 8.54 1.34
N GLU A 142 15.28 8.36 0.25
CA GLU A 142 16.56 7.66 0.25
C GLU A 142 17.71 8.67 0.52
N GLU A 143 18.81 8.15 0.96
CA GLU A 143 19.99 8.93 1.31
C GLU A 143 20.66 9.55 0.08
#